data_580b781ea4efc77f2b310bbc8c7d0178
#
_entry.id   580b781ea4efc77f2b310bbc8c7d0178
#
_cell.length_a   1.000
_cell.length_b   1.000
_cell.length_c   1.000
_cell.angle_alpha   90.00
_cell.angle_beta   90.00
_cell.angle_gamma   90.00
#
_symmetry.space_group_name_H-M   'P 1'
#
loop_
_entity.id
_entity.type
_entity.pdbx_description
1 polymer ?
#
loop_
_entity_poly.entity_id
_entity_poly.type
_entity_poly.pdbx_seq_one_letter_code
_entity_poly.pdbx_strand_id
1 'polypeptide(L)'
;KLKYFPNPQTRRRKLFRKLLTLLFCSAVLCTPWAAHSADHRAEVRIAVLFTEDPLFFINTFAPTLDHLRKVLPQYKIVTKEISGHESPEDIKKEHFSFLISSAGFYASFDPSSAGLRQIATRHDARAKTASESIGSTIIALTDRSDLNQMEDLRKKRLVTRDIDSLSGWLGAKGKLADRISAKEDQPHLFSTKY
;
A
#
# COMPACT_ATOMS: atom_id res chain seq x y z
N LYS A 1 89.50 20.02 2.86
CA LYS A 1 88.16 19.37 2.99
C LYS A 1 87.11 20.47 3.26
N LEU A 2 86.35 20.89 2.22
CA LEU A 2 85.28 21.86 2.32
C LEU A 2 84.04 21.19 3.04
N LYS A 3 83.62 21.74 4.15
CA LYS A 3 82.40 21.35 4.84
C LYS A 3 81.18 22.00 4.12
N TYR A 4 80.34 21.18 3.54
CA TYR A 4 79.10 21.61 2.91
C TYR A 4 78.08 21.99 4.01
N PHE A 5 77.75 23.26 4.08
CA PHE A 5 76.66 23.74 4.97
C PHE A 5 75.35 23.78 4.15
N PRO A 6 74.33 23.05 4.54
CA PRO A 6 73.03 23.11 3.82
C PRO A 6 72.34 24.45 4.00
N ASN A 7 71.84 24.97 2.89
CA ASN A 7 71.17 26.25 2.80
C ASN A 7 69.97 26.30 3.78
N PRO A 8 69.85 27.32 4.65
CA PRO A 8 68.79 27.43 5.63
C PRO A 8 67.40 27.51 5.01
N GLN A 9 67.25 27.91 3.77
CA GLN A 9 65.98 27.97 3.04
C GLN A 9 65.37 26.58 2.76
N THR A 10 66.23 25.59 2.49
CA THR A 10 65.76 24.21 2.24
C THR A 10 65.24 23.52 3.50
N ARG A 11 65.77 23.91 4.67
CA ARG A 11 65.31 23.36 5.95
C ARG A 11 63.95 23.91 6.36
N ARG A 12 63.65 25.18 6.07
CA ARG A 12 62.34 25.82 6.33
C ARG A 12 61.26 25.24 5.43
N ARG A 13 61.52 24.98 4.15
CA ARG A 13 60.56 24.37 3.23
C ARG A 13 60.21 22.94 3.61
N LYS A 14 61.14 22.13 4.09
CA LYS A 14 60.87 20.77 4.57
C LYS A 14 60.06 20.75 5.88
N LEU A 15 60.31 21.70 6.79
CA LEU A 15 59.52 21.84 8.01
C LEU A 15 58.07 22.28 7.71
N PHE A 16 57.92 23.23 6.79
CA PHE A 16 56.60 23.74 6.41
C PHE A 16 55.75 22.66 5.72
N ARG A 17 56.35 21.84 4.85
CA ARG A 17 55.66 20.69 4.23
C ARG A 17 55.24 19.63 5.26
N LYS A 18 56.08 19.35 6.26
CA LYS A 18 55.71 18.39 7.32
C LYS A 18 54.61 18.95 8.23
N LEU A 19 54.60 20.24 8.52
CA LEU A 19 53.54 20.89 9.31
C LEU A 19 52.20 20.93 8.55
N LEU A 20 52.25 21.20 7.24
CA LEU A 20 51.06 21.19 6.37
C LEU A 20 50.46 19.79 6.23
N THR A 21 51.30 18.75 6.14
CA THR A 21 50.83 17.35 6.07
C THR A 21 50.18 16.89 7.38
N LEU A 22 50.75 17.31 8.53
CA LEU A 22 50.16 17.04 9.86
C LEU A 22 48.84 17.76 10.08
N LEU A 23 48.69 18.99 9.61
CA LEU A 23 47.41 19.76 9.67
C LEU A 23 46.33 19.16 8.77
N PHE A 24 46.72 18.62 7.60
CA PHE A 24 45.76 17.96 6.70
C PHE A 24 45.28 16.62 7.23
N CYS A 25 46.15 15.84 7.88
CA CYS A 25 45.78 14.57 8.52
C CYS A 25 44.87 14.77 9.74
N SER A 26 45.03 15.86 10.50
CA SER A 26 44.12 16.13 11.64
C SER A 26 42.74 16.61 11.23
N ALA A 27 42.60 17.26 10.06
CA ALA A 27 41.30 17.71 9.54
C ALA A 27 40.42 16.56 9.02
N VAL A 28 41.03 15.46 8.54
CA VAL A 28 40.31 14.28 8.05
C VAL A 28 39.76 13.39 9.20
N LEU A 29 40.38 13.44 10.38
CA LEU A 29 39.95 12.67 11.55
C LEU A 29 38.78 13.32 12.35
N CYS A 30 38.41 14.56 12.04
CA CYS A 30 37.33 15.29 12.68
C CYS A 30 36.06 15.40 11.82
N THR A 31 35.88 14.57 10.79
CA THR A 31 34.55 14.43 10.21
C THR A 31 33.68 13.78 11.28
N PRO A 32 32.66 14.48 11.82
CA PRO A 32 31.69 13.81 12.65
C PRO A 32 31.07 12.74 11.74
N TRP A 33 31.37 11.48 12.01
CA TRP A 33 30.59 10.37 11.52
C TRP A 33 29.18 10.70 12.02
N ALA A 34 28.38 11.25 11.13
CA ALA A 34 26.96 11.41 11.39
C ALA A 34 26.47 10.00 11.69
N ALA A 35 26.45 9.67 12.96
CA ALA A 35 25.82 8.46 13.43
C ALA A 35 24.38 8.60 12.96
N HIS A 36 24.04 7.94 11.86
CA HIS A 36 22.66 7.67 11.53
C HIS A 36 22.15 6.90 12.74
N SER A 37 21.49 7.63 13.66
CA SER A 37 20.78 6.97 14.74
C SER A 37 19.75 6.08 14.06
N ALA A 38 20.04 4.79 14.01
CA ALA A 38 19.08 3.82 13.54
C ALA A 38 17.81 4.06 14.34
N ASP A 39 16.71 4.27 13.65
CA ASP A 39 15.40 4.44 14.30
C ASP A 39 15.07 3.12 15.00
N HIS A 40 15.28 3.04 16.30
CA HIS A 40 15.08 1.84 17.13
C HIS A 40 13.61 1.62 17.51
N ARG A 41 12.68 2.44 16.99
CA ARG A 41 11.26 2.23 17.25
C ARG A 41 10.82 0.90 16.65
N ALA A 42 9.98 0.19 17.40
CA ALA A 42 9.34 -1.03 16.88
C ALA A 42 8.53 -0.69 15.62
N GLU A 43 8.76 -1.44 14.55
CA GLU A 43 8.10 -1.22 13.27
C GLU A 43 6.71 -1.87 13.27
N VAL A 44 5.69 -1.09 12.96
CA VAL A 44 4.32 -1.55 12.70
C VAL A 44 4.07 -1.46 11.20
N ARG A 45 3.98 -2.62 10.55
CA ARG A 45 3.79 -2.74 9.11
C ARG A 45 2.31 -2.89 8.79
N ILE A 46 1.78 -1.99 7.98
CA ILE A 46 0.38 -1.99 7.55
C ILE A 46 0.32 -2.26 6.05
N ALA A 47 -0.24 -3.40 5.66
CA ALA A 47 -0.60 -3.64 4.28
C ALA A 47 -1.85 -2.86 3.93
N VAL A 48 -1.88 -2.25 2.75
CA VAL A 48 -3.04 -1.51 2.25
C VAL A 48 -3.39 -2.01 0.87
N LEU A 49 -4.59 -2.55 0.73
CA LEU A 49 -5.10 -3.00 -0.55
C LEU A 49 -5.32 -1.79 -1.46
N PHE A 50 -4.54 -1.75 -2.53
CA PHE A 50 -4.61 -0.73 -3.54
C PHE A 50 -5.40 -1.26 -4.73
N THR A 51 -6.62 -0.79 -4.90
CA THR A 51 -7.50 -1.35 -5.92
C THR A 51 -7.67 -0.45 -7.13
N GLU A 52 -7.48 0.88 -7.02
CA GLU A 52 -8.02 1.73 -8.10
C GLU A 52 -7.30 3.05 -8.36
N ASP A 53 -7.05 3.85 -7.33
CA ASP A 53 -6.58 5.22 -7.50
C ASP A 53 -5.67 5.64 -6.35
N PRO A 54 -4.41 6.05 -6.64
CA PRO A 54 -3.51 6.61 -5.65
C PRO A 54 -4.13 7.75 -4.85
N LEU A 55 -4.92 8.61 -5.51
CA LEU A 55 -5.58 9.73 -4.86
C LEU A 55 -6.67 9.29 -3.90
N PHE A 56 -7.38 8.20 -4.20
CA PHE A 56 -8.36 7.64 -3.27
C PHE A 56 -7.70 7.19 -1.97
N PHE A 57 -6.57 6.51 -2.06
CA PHE A 57 -5.80 6.09 -0.88
C PHE A 57 -5.34 7.30 -0.06
N ILE A 58 -4.68 8.26 -0.71
CA ILE A 58 -4.17 9.47 -0.06
C ILE A 58 -5.31 10.22 0.66
N ASN A 59 -6.42 10.44 -0.01
CA ASN A 59 -7.53 11.20 0.58
C ASN A 59 -8.28 10.43 1.68
N THR A 60 -8.30 9.10 1.61
CA THR A 60 -9.09 8.26 2.52
C THR A 60 -8.30 7.81 3.74
N PHE A 61 -7.06 7.34 3.55
CA PHE A 61 -6.31 6.67 4.60
C PHE A 61 -5.14 7.47 5.14
N ALA A 62 -4.53 8.38 4.36
CA ALA A 62 -3.41 9.16 4.85
C ALA A 62 -3.73 9.95 6.13
N PRO A 63 -4.90 10.61 6.27
CA PRO A 63 -5.24 11.31 7.51
C PRO A 63 -5.28 10.37 8.74
N THR A 64 -5.77 9.14 8.56
CA THR A 64 -5.79 8.14 9.64
C THR A 64 -4.37 7.71 10.00
N LEU A 65 -3.52 7.45 9.00
CA LEU A 65 -2.12 7.06 9.21
C LEU A 65 -1.33 8.18 9.89
N ASP A 66 -1.57 9.42 9.51
CA ASP A 66 -0.93 10.58 10.13
C ASP A 66 -1.39 10.78 11.59
N HIS A 67 -2.67 10.52 11.85
CA HIS A 67 -3.17 10.51 13.22
C HIS A 67 -2.49 9.41 14.04
N LEU A 68 -2.40 8.18 13.52
CA LEU A 68 -1.72 7.08 14.20
C LEU A 68 -0.25 7.40 14.51
N ARG A 69 0.47 8.02 13.57
CA ARG A 69 1.86 8.45 13.77
C ARG A 69 2.00 9.46 14.89
N LYS A 70 1.00 10.34 15.06
CA LYS A 70 0.99 11.36 16.15
C LYS A 70 0.68 10.76 17.51
N VAL A 71 -0.28 9.84 17.59
CA VAL A 71 -0.72 9.27 18.87
C VAL A 71 0.12 8.08 19.33
N LEU A 72 0.89 7.49 18.42
CA LEU A 72 1.75 6.33 18.67
C LEU A 72 3.22 6.62 18.28
N PRO A 73 3.85 7.69 18.81
CA PRO A 73 5.18 8.11 18.39
C PRO A 73 6.28 7.08 18.71
N GLN A 74 6.03 6.15 19.64
CA GLN A 74 6.93 5.06 20.01
C GLN A 74 7.05 3.98 18.95
N TYR A 75 6.17 3.98 17.93
CA TYR A 75 6.21 3.04 16.82
C TYR A 75 6.61 3.73 15.51
N LYS A 76 7.33 3.01 14.68
CA LYS A 76 7.57 3.39 13.28
C LYS A 76 6.48 2.76 12.41
N ILE A 77 5.50 3.54 12.00
CA ILE A 77 4.40 3.07 11.15
C ILE A 77 4.82 3.13 9.68
N VAL A 78 4.92 1.95 9.06
CA VAL A 78 5.28 1.75 7.64
C VAL A 78 4.10 1.15 6.91
N THR A 79 3.79 1.68 5.73
CA THR A 79 2.75 1.14 4.86
C THR A 79 3.35 0.47 3.64
N LYS A 80 2.77 -0.65 3.22
CA LYS A 80 3.06 -1.32 1.96
C LYS A 80 1.78 -1.53 1.18
N GLU A 81 1.80 -1.13 -0.08
CA GLU A 81 0.70 -1.40 -0.99
C GLU A 81 0.70 -2.87 -1.40
N ILE A 82 -0.50 -3.45 -1.50
CA ILE A 82 -0.73 -4.78 -2.03
C ILE A 82 -1.77 -4.70 -3.15
N SER A 83 -1.62 -5.55 -4.15
CA SER A 83 -2.41 -5.49 -5.40
C SER A 83 -3.78 -6.18 -5.30
N GLY A 84 -3.95 -7.04 -4.29
CA GLY A 84 -5.12 -7.90 -4.16
C GLY A 84 -5.00 -9.25 -4.88
N HIS A 85 -3.82 -9.56 -5.40
CA HIS A 85 -3.49 -10.88 -5.97
C HIS A 85 -2.65 -11.74 -5.03
N GLU A 86 -2.25 -11.17 -3.89
CA GLU A 86 -1.47 -11.85 -2.87
C GLU A 86 -2.28 -12.98 -2.25
N SER A 87 -1.65 -14.13 -2.10
CA SER A 87 -2.20 -15.26 -1.38
C SER A 87 -2.15 -15.02 0.15
N PRO A 88 -2.94 -15.77 0.96
CA PRO A 88 -2.80 -15.75 2.42
C PRO A 88 -1.37 -16.01 2.89
N GLU A 89 -0.65 -16.90 2.21
CA GLU A 89 0.74 -17.24 2.50
C GLU A 89 1.67 -16.05 2.25
N ASP A 90 1.44 -15.27 1.20
CA ASP A 90 2.24 -14.08 0.90
C ASP A 90 2.00 -13.00 1.95
N ILE A 91 0.75 -12.76 2.34
CA ILE A 91 0.39 -11.86 3.43
C ILE A 91 1.11 -12.24 4.71
N LYS A 92 1.12 -13.54 5.04
CA LYS A 92 1.74 -14.07 6.25
C LYS A 92 3.28 -13.94 6.23
N LYS A 93 3.92 -14.24 5.10
CA LYS A 93 5.39 -14.13 4.93
C LYS A 93 5.90 -12.71 5.13
N GLU A 94 5.11 -11.72 4.75
CA GLU A 94 5.47 -10.30 4.85
C GLU A 94 5.40 -9.77 6.29
N HIS A 95 4.90 -10.55 7.24
CA HIS A 95 4.79 -10.18 8.66
C HIS A 95 4.10 -8.82 8.86
N PHE A 96 2.99 -8.58 8.17
CA PHE A 96 2.19 -7.39 8.41
C PHE A 96 1.53 -7.45 9.79
N SER A 97 1.56 -6.32 10.50
CA SER A 97 0.85 -6.16 11.77
C SER A 97 -0.65 -5.95 11.54
N PHE A 98 -0.99 -5.24 10.46
CA PHE A 98 -2.37 -4.93 10.09
C PHE A 98 -2.55 -4.97 8.58
N LEU A 99 -3.79 -5.24 8.17
CA LEU A 99 -4.24 -5.21 6.79
C LEU A 99 -5.46 -4.29 6.68
N ILE A 100 -5.39 -3.31 5.79
CA ILE A 100 -6.53 -2.50 5.36
C ILE A 100 -6.95 -3.01 4.00
N SER A 101 -8.16 -3.59 3.90
CA SER A 101 -8.64 -4.21 2.67
C SER A 101 -10.12 -3.94 2.42
N SER A 102 -10.57 -4.28 1.22
CA SER A 102 -12.00 -4.37 0.93
C SER A 102 -12.60 -5.62 1.59
N ALA A 103 -13.92 -5.58 1.83
CA ALA A 103 -14.64 -6.75 2.33
C ALA A 103 -14.55 -7.94 1.37
N GLY A 104 -14.54 -7.69 0.04
CA GLY A 104 -14.38 -8.74 -0.97
C GLY A 104 -13.03 -9.44 -0.88
N PHE A 105 -11.95 -8.68 -0.76
CA PHE A 105 -10.61 -9.25 -0.60
C PHE A 105 -10.50 -10.06 0.70
N TYR A 106 -11.00 -9.53 1.81
CA TYR A 106 -11.00 -10.25 3.09
C TYR A 106 -11.79 -11.57 3.01
N ALA A 107 -12.92 -11.58 2.30
CA ALA A 107 -13.76 -12.76 2.14
C ALA A 107 -13.26 -13.74 1.07
N SER A 108 -12.30 -13.36 0.21
CA SER A 108 -11.79 -14.21 -0.87
C SER A 108 -10.91 -15.36 -0.38
N PHE A 109 -10.44 -15.29 0.85
CA PHE A 109 -9.68 -16.37 1.48
C PHE A 109 -10.20 -16.63 2.90
N ASP A 110 -9.91 -17.83 3.41
CA ASP A 110 -10.23 -18.14 4.80
C ASP A 110 -9.37 -17.30 5.74
N PRO A 111 -9.95 -16.33 6.45
CA PRO A 111 -9.17 -15.45 7.34
C PRO A 111 -8.42 -16.20 8.43
N SER A 112 -8.94 -17.35 8.87
CA SER A 112 -8.33 -18.16 9.91
C SER A 112 -7.02 -18.79 9.42
N SER A 113 -6.94 -19.22 8.17
CA SER A 113 -5.72 -19.78 7.58
C SER A 113 -4.60 -18.73 7.48
N ALA A 114 -4.95 -17.48 7.19
CA ALA A 114 -4.02 -16.36 7.15
C ALA A 114 -3.69 -15.78 8.53
N GLY A 115 -4.37 -16.24 9.60
CA GLY A 115 -4.24 -15.68 10.95
C GLY A 115 -4.84 -14.26 11.06
N LEU A 116 -5.76 -13.91 10.18
CA LEU A 116 -6.40 -12.59 10.14
C LEU A 116 -7.65 -12.56 11.03
N ARG A 117 -7.84 -11.44 11.71
CA ARG A 117 -9.04 -11.15 12.50
C ARG A 117 -9.51 -9.73 12.20
N GLN A 118 -10.77 -9.59 11.84
CA GLN A 118 -11.39 -8.27 11.71
C GLN A 118 -11.40 -7.56 13.06
N ILE A 119 -10.92 -6.33 13.09
CA ILE A 119 -10.88 -5.49 14.30
C ILE A 119 -11.71 -4.21 14.17
N ALA A 120 -11.91 -3.73 12.95
CA ALA A 120 -12.69 -2.53 12.68
C ALA A 120 -13.26 -2.55 11.26
N THR A 121 -14.35 -1.83 11.05
CA THR A 121 -14.92 -1.53 9.73
C THR A 121 -14.95 -0.02 9.53
N ARG A 122 -14.54 0.42 8.35
CA ARG A 122 -14.63 1.83 8.00
C ARG A 122 -16.11 2.22 7.82
N HIS A 123 -16.47 3.29 8.47
CA HIS A 123 -17.79 3.89 8.38
C HIS A 123 -17.77 5.05 7.36
N ASP A 124 -18.64 5.04 6.35
CA ASP A 124 -18.73 6.15 5.41
C ASP A 124 -19.77 7.18 5.90
N ALA A 125 -19.26 8.25 6.51
CA ALA A 125 -20.09 9.34 7.03
C ALA A 125 -20.65 10.28 5.94
N ARG A 126 -20.27 10.10 4.67
CA ARG A 126 -20.77 10.94 3.56
C ARG A 126 -22.14 10.52 3.09
N ALA A 127 -22.57 9.30 3.37
CA ALA A 127 -23.93 8.88 3.12
C ALA A 127 -24.90 9.60 4.07
N LYS A 128 -26.13 9.89 3.61
CA LYS A 128 -27.19 10.51 4.44
C LYS A 128 -27.47 9.71 5.72
N THR A 129 -27.32 8.41 5.64
CA THR A 129 -27.27 7.49 6.78
C THR A 129 -25.91 6.82 6.75
N ALA A 130 -25.21 6.90 7.87
CA ALA A 130 -23.95 6.21 8.02
C ALA A 130 -24.13 4.71 7.74
N SER A 131 -23.37 4.14 6.81
CA SER A 131 -23.51 2.77 6.36
C SER A 131 -22.20 2.01 6.50
N GLU A 132 -22.28 0.84 7.09
CA GLU A 132 -21.19 -0.16 7.13
C GLU A 132 -21.31 -1.18 5.99
N SER A 133 -22.35 -1.05 5.17
CA SER A 133 -22.62 -1.94 4.06
C SER A 133 -22.28 -1.30 2.72
N ILE A 134 -21.89 -2.14 1.77
CA ILE A 134 -21.67 -1.79 0.38
C ILE A 134 -22.57 -2.64 -0.50
N GLY A 135 -23.14 -2.04 -1.53
CA GLY A 135 -23.99 -2.71 -2.49
C GLY A 135 -23.40 -2.73 -3.89
N SER A 136 -23.96 -3.59 -4.73
CA SER A 136 -23.71 -3.61 -6.17
C SER A 136 -24.89 -2.97 -6.91
N THR A 137 -24.58 -2.27 -8.02
CA THR A 137 -25.60 -1.72 -8.92
C THR A 137 -25.29 -2.17 -10.34
N ILE A 138 -26.29 -2.74 -11.00
CA ILE A 138 -26.24 -3.03 -12.44
C ILE A 138 -26.88 -1.83 -13.15
N ILE A 139 -26.17 -1.27 -14.11
CA ILE A 139 -26.63 -0.14 -14.91
C ILE A 139 -26.74 -0.54 -16.36
N ALA A 140 -27.69 0.03 -17.07
CA ALA A 140 -27.86 -0.09 -18.52
C ALA A 140 -28.03 1.29 -19.14
N LEU A 141 -27.80 1.39 -20.43
CA LEU A 141 -28.11 2.61 -21.18
C LEU A 141 -29.63 2.84 -21.20
N THR A 142 -30.03 4.09 -21.20
CA THR A 142 -31.46 4.48 -21.12
C THR A 142 -32.27 4.06 -22.34
N ASP A 143 -31.62 3.90 -23.49
CA ASP A 143 -32.24 3.44 -24.73
C ASP A 143 -32.42 1.90 -24.80
N ARG A 144 -31.95 1.17 -23.79
CA ARG A 144 -32.11 -0.29 -23.68
C ARG A 144 -33.49 -0.64 -23.10
N SER A 145 -34.52 -0.48 -23.90
CA SER A 145 -35.90 -0.84 -23.52
C SER A 145 -36.15 -2.32 -23.27
N ASP A 146 -35.18 -3.17 -23.66
CA ASP A 146 -35.16 -4.61 -23.45
C ASP A 146 -34.56 -5.03 -22.08
N LEU A 147 -34.16 -4.07 -21.22
CA LEU A 147 -33.55 -4.31 -19.92
C LEU A 147 -34.26 -3.52 -18.81
N ASN A 148 -35.31 -4.09 -18.26
CA ASN A 148 -36.11 -3.43 -17.22
C ASN A 148 -36.02 -4.12 -15.85
N GLN A 149 -35.65 -5.40 -15.84
CA GLN A 149 -35.56 -6.23 -14.65
C GLN A 149 -34.36 -7.19 -14.74
N MET A 150 -34.04 -7.84 -13.63
CA MET A 150 -32.86 -8.74 -13.60
C MET A 150 -32.99 -9.95 -14.54
N GLU A 151 -34.19 -10.45 -14.71
CA GLU A 151 -34.52 -11.60 -15.57
C GLU A 151 -34.23 -11.32 -17.05
N ASP A 152 -34.24 -10.06 -17.46
CA ASP A 152 -33.92 -9.63 -18.83
C ASP A 152 -32.42 -9.76 -19.15
N LEU A 153 -31.60 -9.96 -18.11
CA LEU A 153 -30.17 -10.16 -18.26
C LEU A 153 -29.78 -11.57 -18.70
N ARG A 154 -30.76 -12.48 -18.85
CA ARG A 154 -30.52 -13.85 -19.36
C ARG A 154 -29.73 -13.81 -20.66
N LYS A 155 -28.62 -14.55 -20.70
CA LYS A 155 -27.73 -14.67 -21.88
C LYS A 155 -27.19 -13.33 -22.40
N LYS A 156 -27.35 -12.26 -21.64
CA LYS A 156 -26.77 -10.94 -22.01
C LYS A 156 -25.31 -10.87 -21.63
N ARG A 157 -24.62 -9.87 -22.15
CA ARG A 157 -23.23 -9.55 -21.78
C ARG A 157 -23.23 -8.52 -20.66
N LEU A 158 -22.56 -8.84 -19.56
CA LEU A 158 -22.29 -7.90 -18.47
C LEU A 158 -20.81 -7.56 -18.44
N VAL A 159 -20.52 -6.30 -18.19
CA VAL A 159 -19.15 -5.83 -18.00
C VAL A 159 -18.98 -5.46 -16.54
N THR A 160 -17.92 -5.95 -15.94
CA THR A 160 -17.49 -5.53 -14.60
C THR A 160 -16.05 -5.07 -14.65
N ARG A 161 -15.70 -4.18 -13.77
CA ARG A 161 -14.31 -3.75 -13.62
C ARG A 161 -13.47 -4.85 -12.99
N ASP A 162 -14.00 -5.53 -11.97
CA ASP A 162 -13.28 -6.52 -11.20
C ASP A 162 -14.23 -7.65 -10.75
N ILE A 163 -13.90 -8.89 -11.11
CA ILE A 163 -14.70 -10.07 -10.78
C ILE A 163 -14.65 -10.43 -9.29
N ASP A 164 -13.62 -9.98 -8.58
CA ASP A 164 -13.42 -10.23 -7.15
C ASP A 164 -13.95 -9.08 -6.28
N SER A 165 -14.45 -8.01 -6.91
CA SER A 165 -15.03 -6.88 -6.21
C SER A 165 -16.42 -7.19 -5.70
N LEU A 166 -16.65 -6.98 -4.39
CA LEU A 166 -17.97 -7.14 -3.77
C LEU A 166 -19.00 -6.19 -4.41
N SER A 167 -18.67 -4.91 -4.57
CA SER A 167 -19.54 -3.92 -5.18
C SER A 167 -19.61 -4.01 -6.71
N GLY A 168 -18.54 -4.46 -7.35
CA GLY A 168 -18.47 -4.57 -8.81
C GLY A 168 -19.18 -5.79 -9.35
N TRP A 169 -19.08 -6.93 -8.68
CA TRP A 169 -19.61 -8.18 -9.21
C TRP A 169 -20.24 -9.11 -8.18
N LEU A 170 -19.56 -9.41 -7.07
CA LEU A 170 -19.98 -10.49 -6.18
C LEU A 170 -21.38 -10.29 -5.59
N GLY A 171 -21.74 -9.05 -5.25
CA GLY A 171 -23.07 -8.70 -4.77
C GLY A 171 -24.15 -8.85 -5.84
N ALA A 172 -23.86 -8.43 -7.08
CA ALA A 172 -24.74 -8.60 -8.22
C ALA A 172 -24.89 -10.09 -8.58
N LYS A 173 -23.79 -10.85 -8.57
CA LYS A 173 -23.78 -12.30 -8.84
C LYS A 173 -24.70 -13.07 -7.92
N GLY A 174 -24.66 -12.78 -6.61
CA GLY A 174 -25.55 -13.41 -5.64
C GLY A 174 -27.03 -13.17 -5.99
N LYS A 175 -27.41 -11.93 -6.31
CA LYS A 175 -28.78 -11.60 -6.70
C LYS A 175 -29.19 -12.18 -8.05
N LEU A 176 -28.28 -12.24 -9.01
CA LEU A 176 -28.54 -12.90 -10.30
C LEU A 176 -28.76 -14.40 -10.13
N ALA A 177 -27.98 -15.07 -9.27
CA ALA A 177 -28.17 -16.49 -8.98
C ALA A 177 -29.55 -16.80 -8.40
N ASP A 178 -30.07 -15.90 -7.56
CA ASP A 178 -31.42 -16.02 -6.97
C ASP A 178 -32.53 -15.88 -8.03
N ARG A 179 -32.31 -15.05 -9.06
CA ARG A 179 -33.32 -14.70 -10.08
C ARG A 179 -33.20 -15.48 -11.37
N ILE A 180 -32.00 -15.91 -11.71
CA ILE A 180 -31.68 -16.69 -12.91
C ILE A 180 -31.00 -17.97 -12.45
N SER A 181 -31.81 -18.96 -12.06
CA SER A 181 -31.29 -20.20 -11.44
C SER A 181 -30.60 -21.15 -12.43
N ALA A 182 -31.02 -21.15 -13.71
CA ALA A 182 -30.41 -22.00 -14.72
C ALA A 182 -29.01 -21.45 -15.09
N LYS A 183 -27.96 -22.28 -14.95
CA LYS A 183 -26.59 -21.86 -15.19
C LYS A 183 -26.35 -21.41 -16.64
N GLU A 184 -26.98 -22.07 -17.60
CA GLU A 184 -26.93 -21.76 -19.03
C GLU A 184 -27.59 -20.43 -19.40
N ASP A 185 -28.46 -19.91 -18.54
CA ASP A 185 -29.12 -18.62 -18.71
C ASP A 185 -28.39 -17.48 -18.03
N GLN A 186 -27.36 -17.74 -17.25
CA GLN A 186 -26.57 -16.68 -16.60
C GLN A 186 -25.97 -15.74 -17.63
N PRO A 187 -25.85 -14.45 -17.31
CA PRO A 187 -25.18 -13.49 -18.17
C PRO A 187 -23.72 -13.87 -18.41
N HIS A 188 -23.23 -13.56 -19.61
CA HIS A 188 -21.81 -13.68 -19.93
C HIS A 188 -21.03 -12.51 -19.32
N LEU A 189 -20.11 -12.80 -18.42
CA LEU A 189 -19.32 -11.81 -17.73
C LEU A 189 -18.03 -11.47 -18.47
N PHE A 190 -17.75 -10.18 -18.62
CA PHE A 190 -16.49 -9.66 -19.12
C PHE A 190 -15.88 -8.73 -18.08
N SER A 191 -14.62 -8.99 -17.70
CA SER A 191 -13.86 -8.09 -16.83
C SER A 191 -13.05 -7.11 -17.66
N THR A 192 -13.04 -5.84 -17.22
CA THR A 192 -12.20 -4.78 -17.80
C THR A 192 -10.98 -4.48 -16.93
N LYS A 193 -10.65 -5.36 -16.01
CA LYS A 193 -9.43 -5.23 -15.22
C LYS A 193 -8.22 -5.42 -16.15
N TYR A 194 -7.42 -4.38 -16.28
CA TYR A 194 -6.15 -4.37 -17.01
C TYR A 194 -5.00 -4.70 -16.05
#